data_d109ea177048e45c632dd02a28abc322
#
_entry.id   d109ea177048e45c632dd02a28abc322
#
_cell.length_a   1.000
_cell.length_b   1.000
_cell.length_c   1.000
_cell.angle_alpha   90.00
_cell.angle_beta   90.00
_cell.angle_gamma   90.00
#
_symmetry.space_group_name_H-M   'P 1'
#
loop_
_entity.id
_entity.type
_entity.pdbx_description
1 polymer ?
#
loop_
_entity_poly.entity_id
_entity_poly.type
_entity_poly.pdbx_seq_one_letter_code
_entity_poly.pdbx_strand_id
1 'polypeptide(L)'
;MAIAPLSRLVASIQPSLLMYLGDSGIWSYPGAESVKLALADAVDDLKNVVERATTILDEREAAVPQRAAYPLSFTALHDIDLSNLLPRVIESLRRQFADLDALTGPTGTDAAAADLVTDAKQSTRQHLDVL
;
A
#
# COMPACT_ATOMS: atom_id res chain seq x y z
N MET A 1 7.68 -11.10 19.07
CA MET A 1 7.73 -10.99 17.60
C MET A 1 6.59 -10.09 17.10
N ALA A 2 6.82 -9.34 16.05
CA ALA A 2 5.87 -8.34 15.54
C ALA A 2 4.84 -8.95 14.56
N ILE A 3 4.16 -10.02 14.96
CA ILE A 3 3.18 -10.70 14.11
C ILE A 3 1.93 -9.84 13.91
N ALA A 4 1.31 -9.36 14.98
CA ALA A 4 0.09 -8.55 14.89
C ALA A 4 0.30 -7.24 14.13
N PRO A 5 1.40 -6.47 14.33
CA PRO A 5 1.71 -5.31 13.52
C PRO A 5 1.87 -5.64 12.03
N LEU A 6 2.57 -6.70 11.68
CA LEU A 6 2.73 -7.12 10.28
C LEU A 6 1.41 -7.55 9.65
N SER A 7 0.56 -8.26 10.40
CA SER A 7 -0.78 -8.63 9.93
C SER A 7 -1.64 -7.39 9.67
N ARG A 8 -1.57 -6.38 10.53
CA ARG A 8 -2.27 -5.11 10.33
C ARG A 8 -1.76 -4.36 9.11
N LEU A 9 -0.45 -4.37 8.88
CA LEU A 9 0.15 -3.75 7.70
C LEU A 9 -0.42 -4.39 6.42
N VAL A 10 -0.41 -5.71 6.33
CA VAL A 10 -0.96 -6.42 5.16
C VAL A 10 -2.45 -6.11 4.99
N ALA A 11 -3.23 -6.21 6.06
CA ALA A 11 -4.67 -5.99 6.02
C ALA A 11 -5.04 -4.55 5.63
N SER A 12 -4.20 -3.57 5.93
CA SER A 12 -4.46 -2.16 5.57
C SER A 12 -4.07 -1.84 4.13
N ILE A 13 -3.02 -2.45 3.60
CA ILE A 13 -2.52 -2.15 2.26
C ILE A 13 -3.29 -2.90 1.17
N GLN A 14 -3.58 -4.17 1.35
CA GLN A 14 -4.23 -4.99 0.31
C GLN A 14 -5.54 -4.41 -0.23
N PRO A 15 -6.47 -3.90 0.60
CA PRO A 15 -7.72 -3.32 0.09
C PRO A 15 -7.62 -1.82 -0.21
N SER A 16 -6.42 -1.25 -0.30
CA SER A 16 -6.23 0.17 -0.54
C SER A 16 -6.60 0.60 -1.95
N LEU A 17 -6.84 1.89 -2.13
CA LEU A 17 -7.20 2.47 -3.43
C LEU A 17 -6.11 2.21 -4.49
N LEU A 18 -4.83 2.39 -4.15
CA LEU A 18 -3.73 2.14 -5.10
C LEU A 18 -3.68 0.69 -5.54
N MET A 19 -3.87 -0.27 -4.63
CA MET A 19 -3.90 -1.68 -4.99
C MET A 19 -5.09 -1.99 -5.91
N TYR A 20 -6.24 -1.35 -5.68
CA TYR A 20 -7.39 -1.46 -6.57
C TYR A 20 -7.08 -0.95 -7.98
N LEU A 21 -6.46 0.24 -8.08
CA LEU A 21 -6.08 0.81 -9.37
C LEU A 21 -5.09 -0.09 -10.10
N GLY A 22 -4.15 -0.70 -9.39
CA GLY A 22 -3.21 -1.66 -9.95
C GLY A 22 -3.91 -2.89 -10.51
N ASP A 23 -4.85 -3.45 -9.77
CA ASP A 23 -5.60 -4.65 -10.19
C ASP A 23 -6.59 -4.36 -11.32
N SER A 24 -7.20 -3.18 -11.34
CA SER A 24 -8.13 -2.78 -12.39
C SER A 24 -7.44 -2.30 -13.68
N GLY A 25 -6.13 -2.06 -13.62
CA GLY A 25 -5.31 -1.69 -14.78
C GLY A 25 -5.16 -0.19 -14.97
N ILE A 26 -4.11 0.39 -14.37
CA ILE A 26 -3.83 1.83 -14.43
C ILE A 26 -3.76 2.35 -15.86
N TRP A 27 -3.19 1.56 -16.78
CA TRP A 27 -2.98 1.98 -18.15
C TRP A 27 -4.26 2.12 -18.98
N SER A 28 -5.36 1.52 -18.51
CA SER A 28 -6.66 1.64 -19.15
C SER A 28 -7.45 2.88 -18.73
N TYR A 29 -7.00 3.59 -17.67
CA TYR A 29 -7.65 4.80 -17.20
C TYR A 29 -7.25 5.99 -18.09
N PRO A 30 -8.17 6.97 -18.30
CA PRO A 30 -7.77 8.25 -18.92
C PRO A 30 -6.76 8.98 -18.02
N GLY A 31 -5.79 9.63 -18.62
CA GLY A 31 -4.82 10.45 -17.89
C GLY A 31 -3.47 10.52 -18.57
N ALA A 32 -2.61 11.40 -18.07
CA ALA A 32 -1.27 11.58 -18.58
C ALA A 32 -0.38 10.38 -18.30
N GLU A 33 0.49 10.03 -19.24
CA GLU A 33 1.40 8.90 -19.11
C GLU A 33 2.32 9.05 -17.90
N SER A 34 2.80 10.26 -17.61
CA SER A 34 3.65 10.51 -16.44
C SER A 34 2.95 10.20 -15.11
N VAL A 35 1.65 10.49 -15.03
CA VAL A 35 0.82 10.14 -13.86
C VAL A 35 0.67 8.63 -13.75
N LYS A 36 0.41 7.96 -14.85
CA LYS A 36 0.28 6.49 -14.89
C LYS A 36 1.56 5.80 -14.44
N LEU A 37 2.72 6.28 -14.90
CA LEU A 37 4.03 5.76 -14.49
C LEU A 37 4.25 5.94 -12.99
N ALA A 38 3.97 7.11 -12.46
CA ALA A 38 4.13 7.39 -11.03
C ALA A 38 3.22 6.49 -10.17
N LEU A 39 1.98 6.29 -10.58
CA LEU A 39 1.04 5.41 -9.89
C LEU A 39 1.44 3.94 -10.00
N ALA A 40 1.91 3.51 -11.16
CA ALA A 40 2.39 2.14 -11.36
C ALA A 40 3.60 1.83 -10.47
N ASP A 41 4.54 2.77 -10.35
CA ASP A 41 5.69 2.63 -9.45
C ASP A 41 5.24 2.50 -7.99
N ALA A 42 4.27 3.31 -7.57
CA ALA A 42 3.71 3.25 -6.23
C ALA A 42 3.03 1.91 -5.96
N VAL A 43 2.28 1.38 -6.92
CA VAL A 43 1.64 0.06 -6.81
C VAL A 43 2.68 -1.04 -6.67
N ASP A 44 3.74 -1.01 -7.48
CA ASP A 44 4.80 -2.01 -7.43
C ASP A 44 5.49 -2.02 -6.07
N ASP A 45 5.77 -0.85 -5.49
CA ASP A 45 6.36 -0.74 -4.17
C ASP A 45 5.43 -1.26 -3.08
N LEU A 46 4.12 -1.00 -3.17
CA LEU A 46 3.14 -1.55 -2.23
C LEU A 46 3.05 -3.07 -2.31
N LYS A 47 3.05 -3.62 -3.53
CA LYS A 47 3.07 -5.07 -3.71
C LYS A 47 4.31 -5.69 -3.09
N ASN A 48 5.46 -5.06 -3.24
CA ASN A 48 6.71 -5.51 -2.62
C ASN A 48 6.63 -5.49 -1.10
N VAL A 49 6.04 -4.46 -0.50
CA VAL A 49 5.86 -4.38 0.96
C VAL A 49 4.98 -5.52 1.46
N VAL A 50 3.85 -5.77 0.80
CA VAL A 50 2.93 -6.87 1.16
C VAL A 50 3.64 -8.21 1.02
N GLU A 51 4.39 -8.43 -0.05
CA GLU A 51 5.12 -9.67 -0.27
C GLU A 51 6.18 -9.90 0.80
N ARG A 52 6.94 -8.88 1.17
CA ARG A 52 7.93 -8.97 2.25
C ARG A 52 7.28 -9.28 3.59
N ALA A 53 6.18 -8.61 3.93
CA ALA A 53 5.44 -8.86 5.16
C ALA A 53 4.88 -10.29 5.20
N THR A 54 4.32 -10.75 4.09
CA THR A 54 3.79 -12.10 3.94
C THR A 54 4.88 -13.15 4.13
N THR A 55 6.07 -12.92 3.54
CA THR A 55 7.22 -13.81 3.68
C THR A 55 7.67 -13.91 5.14
N ILE A 56 7.75 -12.79 5.85
CA ILE A 56 8.12 -12.78 7.28
C ILE A 56 7.10 -13.56 8.11
N LEU A 57 5.81 -13.33 7.88
CA LEU A 57 4.74 -14.05 8.59
C LEU A 57 4.80 -15.56 8.33
N ASP A 58 5.02 -15.95 7.08
CA ASP A 58 5.11 -17.34 6.67
C ASP A 58 6.33 -18.04 7.32
N GLU A 59 7.49 -17.40 7.34
CA GLU A 59 8.69 -17.89 7.99
C GLU A 59 8.49 -18.10 9.50
N ARG A 60 7.60 -17.35 10.12
CA ARG A 60 7.24 -17.45 11.55
C ARG A 60 6.06 -18.37 11.80
N GLU A 61 5.60 -19.07 10.77
CA GLU A 61 4.44 -19.96 10.84
C GLU A 61 3.18 -19.26 11.35
N ALA A 62 3.09 -17.94 11.09
CA ALA A 62 1.93 -17.12 11.44
C ALA A 62 0.93 -17.10 10.29
N ALA A 63 -0.36 -16.99 10.61
CA ALA A 63 -1.39 -16.87 9.59
C ALA A 63 -1.23 -15.56 8.82
N VAL A 64 -1.28 -15.65 7.48
CA VAL A 64 -1.33 -14.48 6.61
C VAL A 64 -2.78 -14.02 6.51
N PRO A 65 -3.09 -12.72 6.70
CA PRO A 65 -4.46 -12.24 6.56
C PRO A 65 -5.02 -12.55 5.18
N GLN A 66 -6.26 -13.02 5.15
CA GLN A 66 -6.97 -13.22 3.90
C GLN A 66 -7.21 -11.86 3.24
N ARG A 67 -7.10 -11.84 1.90
CA ARG A 67 -7.36 -10.64 1.14
C ARG A 67 -8.83 -10.25 1.27
N ALA A 68 -9.08 -9.09 1.86
CA ALA A 68 -10.42 -8.53 1.95
C ALA A 68 -10.88 -8.01 0.59
N ALA A 69 -12.19 -8.03 0.36
CA ALA A 69 -12.76 -7.41 -0.83
C ALA A 69 -12.53 -5.89 -0.79
N TYR A 70 -12.32 -5.30 -1.98
CA TYR A 70 -12.25 -3.85 -2.09
C TYR A 70 -13.58 -3.20 -1.72
N PRO A 71 -13.57 -1.97 -1.17
CA PRO A 71 -14.81 -1.23 -0.97
C PRO A 71 -15.61 -1.12 -2.26
N LEU A 72 -16.92 -1.34 -2.19
CA LEU A 72 -17.80 -1.26 -3.36
C LEU A 72 -17.75 0.11 -4.04
N SER A 73 -17.50 1.17 -3.27
CA SER A 73 -17.35 2.53 -3.80
C SER A 73 -16.24 2.63 -4.85
N PHE A 74 -15.24 1.73 -4.84
CA PHE A 74 -14.17 1.77 -5.83
C PHE A 74 -14.66 1.41 -7.23
N THR A 75 -15.72 0.63 -7.35
CA THR A 75 -16.27 0.28 -8.67
C THR A 75 -16.80 1.49 -9.43
N ALA A 76 -17.17 2.56 -8.74
CA ALA A 76 -17.61 3.81 -9.36
C ALA A 76 -16.44 4.65 -9.92
N LEU A 77 -15.18 4.23 -9.69
CA LEU A 77 -14.01 4.96 -10.14
C LEU A 77 -13.50 4.54 -11.51
N HIS A 78 -14.12 3.54 -12.14
CA HIS A 78 -13.77 3.12 -13.50
C HIS A 78 -13.99 4.27 -14.49
N ASP A 79 -13.07 4.41 -15.43
CA ASP A 79 -13.10 5.42 -16.49
C ASP A 79 -12.98 6.87 -16.03
N ILE A 80 -12.75 7.11 -14.74
CA ILE A 80 -12.46 8.46 -14.26
C ILE A 80 -11.01 8.81 -14.59
N ASP A 81 -10.79 10.02 -15.07
CA ASP A 81 -9.44 10.53 -15.36
C ASP A 81 -8.57 10.45 -14.09
N LEU A 82 -7.34 9.93 -14.24
CA LEU A 82 -6.44 9.75 -13.11
C LEU A 82 -6.10 11.04 -12.41
N SER A 83 -6.08 12.18 -13.12
CA SER A 83 -5.86 13.50 -12.49
C SER A 83 -6.96 13.86 -11.50
N ASN A 84 -8.18 13.38 -11.71
CA ASN A 84 -9.29 13.56 -10.79
C ASN A 84 -9.24 12.60 -9.60
N LEU A 85 -8.53 11.49 -9.73
CA LEU A 85 -8.34 10.52 -8.65
C LEU A 85 -7.13 10.85 -7.76
N LEU A 86 -6.18 11.66 -8.25
CA LEU A 86 -4.96 12.00 -7.51
C LEU A 86 -5.22 12.50 -6.09
N PRO A 87 -6.17 13.42 -5.83
CA PRO A 87 -6.42 13.85 -4.44
C PRO A 87 -6.81 12.70 -3.51
N ARG A 88 -7.56 11.72 -4.02
CA ARG A 88 -7.96 10.54 -3.25
C ARG A 88 -6.79 9.60 -3.02
N VAL A 89 -5.94 9.42 -4.03
CA VAL A 89 -4.71 8.62 -3.92
C VAL A 89 -3.77 9.24 -2.90
N ILE A 90 -3.55 10.54 -2.96
CA ILE A 90 -2.69 11.27 -2.03
C ILE A 90 -3.21 11.12 -0.60
N GLU A 91 -4.51 11.29 -0.40
CA GLU A 91 -5.10 11.13 0.94
C GLU A 91 -4.97 9.70 1.44
N SER A 92 -5.18 8.71 0.58
CA SER A 92 -4.99 7.29 0.91
C SER A 92 -3.55 7.00 1.33
N LEU A 93 -2.56 7.54 0.61
CA LEU A 93 -1.15 7.39 0.96
C LEU A 93 -0.79 8.11 2.26
N ARG A 94 -1.37 9.27 2.53
CA ARG A 94 -1.16 9.98 3.81
C ARG A 94 -1.68 9.18 4.99
N ARG A 95 -2.87 8.59 4.86
CA ARG A 95 -3.42 7.70 5.88
C ARG A 95 -2.55 6.46 6.06
N GLN A 96 -2.08 5.88 4.97
CA GLN A 96 -1.18 4.74 5.00
C GLN A 96 0.13 5.09 5.71
N PHE A 97 0.70 6.25 5.44
CA PHE A 97 1.90 6.72 6.14
C PHE A 97 1.65 6.83 7.65
N ALA A 98 0.52 7.41 8.05
CA ALA A 98 0.15 7.51 9.47
C ALA A 98 -0.02 6.12 10.11
N ASP A 99 -0.64 5.18 9.41
CA ASP A 99 -0.79 3.80 9.89
C ASP A 99 0.58 3.12 10.05
N LEU A 100 1.48 3.30 9.10
CA LEU A 100 2.85 2.77 9.18
C LEU A 100 3.64 3.42 10.33
N ASP A 101 3.49 4.72 10.52
CA ASP A 101 4.14 5.43 11.63
C ASP A 101 3.69 4.90 12.98
N ALA A 102 2.41 4.55 13.12
CA ALA A 102 1.86 3.93 14.32
C ALA A 102 2.45 2.54 14.59
N LEU A 103 2.99 1.85 13.58
CA LEU A 103 3.63 0.54 13.74
C LEU A 103 5.11 0.62 14.12
N THR A 104 5.72 1.80 14.09
CA THR A 104 7.15 1.99 14.38
C THR A 104 7.50 1.53 15.80
N GLY A 105 6.71 1.91 16.81
CA GLY A 105 6.91 1.48 18.19
C GLY A 105 6.71 -0.03 18.37
N PRO A 106 5.57 -0.60 17.96
CA PRO A 106 5.30 -2.04 18.10
C PRO A 106 6.31 -2.96 17.39
N THR A 107 6.96 -2.49 16.32
CA THR A 107 7.95 -3.27 15.57
C THR A 107 9.39 -2.99 15.97
N GLY A 108 9.63 -2.04 16.88
CA GLY A 108 10.97 -1.53 17.19
C GLY A 108 11.98 -2.56 17.70
N THR A 109 11.53 -3.64 18.34
CA THR A 109 12.40 -4.71 18.86
C THR A 109 12.55 -5.90 17.89
N ASP A 110 11.90 -5.86 16.76
CA ASP A 110 11.94 -6.91 15.73
C ASP A 110 12.61 -6.33 14.49
N ALA A 111 13.88 -6.67 14.27
CA ALA A 111 14.69 -6.05 13.23
C ALA A 111 14.07 -6.18 11.83
N ALA A 112 13.59 -7.37 11.45
CA ALA A 112 13.03 -7.58 10.12
C ALA A 112 11.74 -6.77 9.92
N ALA A 113 10.87 -6.75 10.92
CA ALA A 113 9.64 -5.97 10.87
C ALA A 113 9.90 -4.47 10.91
N ALA A 114 10.84 -4.03 11.76
CA ALA A 114 11.21 -2.62 11.85
C ALA A 114 11.81 -2.10 10.54
N ASP A 115 12.67 -2.87 9.90
CA ASP A 115 13.27 -2.52 8.60
C ASP A 115 12.18 -2.40 7.53
N LEU A 116 11.25 -3.34 7.49
CA LEU A 116 10.13 -3.31 6.54
C LEU A 116 9.26 -2.07 6.74
N VAL A 117 8.89 -1.75 7.97
CA VAL A 117 8.08 -0.56 8.30
C VAL A 117 8.82 0.72 7.92
N THR A 118 10.11 0.79 8.21
CA THR A 118 10.95 1.94 7.84
C THR A 118 11.01 2.13 6.32
N ASP A 119 11.26 1.06 5.58
CA ASP A 119 11.33 1.09 4.12
C ASP A 119 9.97 1.47 3.51
N ALA A 120 8.89 0.92 4.05
CA ALA A 120 7.53 1.22 3.59
C ALA A 120 7.17 2.69 3.83
N LYS A 121 7.53 3.26 4.98
CA LYS A 121 7.34 4.69 5.29
C LYS A 121 8.11 5.57 4.33
N GLN A 122 9.38 5.25 4.09
CA GLN A 122 10.23 6.02 3.20
C GLN A 122 9.70 5.99 1.77
N SER A 123 9.32 4.82 1.28
CA SER A 123 8.73 4.64 -0.05
C SER A 123 7.44 5.45 -0.19
N THR A 124 6.55 5.38 0.80
CA THR A 124 5.29 6.13 0.80
C THR A 124 5.54 7.63 0.74
N ARG A 125 6.50 8.13 1.50
CA ARG A 125 6.88 9.54 1.48
C ARG A 125 7.43 9.95 0.11
N GLN A 126 8.27 9.14 -0.50
CA GLN A 126 8.82 9.42 -1.83
C GLN A 126 7.69 9.52 -2.88
N HIS A 127 6.72 8.63 -2.84
CA HIS A 127 5.57 8.67 -3.75
C HIS A 127 4.69 9.89 -3.50
N LEU A 128 4.48 10.28 -2.24
CA LEU A 128 3.75 11.52 -1.91
C LEU A 128 4.46 12.75 -2.46
N ASP A 129 5.78 12.79 -2.44
CA ASP A 129 6.56 13.91 -2.97
C ASP A 129 6.46 14.02 -4.50
N VAL A 130 6.30 12.91 -5.19
CA VAL A 130 6.14 12.88 -6.66
C VAL A 130 4.71 13.22 -7.08
N LEU A 131 3.74 12.78 -6.34
CA LEU A 131 2.32 13.03 -6.64
C LEU A 131 1.87 14.40 -6.12
#